data_e96c7f7336086ca84a5da9c2a23aadfa
#
_entry.id   e96c7f7336086ca84a5da9c2a23aadfa
#
_cell.length_a   1.000
_cell.length_b   1.000
_cell.length_c   1.000
_cell.angle_alpha   90.00
_cell.angle_beta   90.00
_cell.angle_gamma   90.00
#
_symmetry.space_group_name_H-M   'P 1'
#
loop_
_entity.id
_entity.type
_entity.pdbx_description
1 polymer ?
#
loop_
_entity_poly.entity_id
_entity_poly.type
_entity_poly.pdbx_seq_one_letter_code
_entity_poly.pdbx_strand_id
1 'polypeptide(L)'
;MLGDKIRWYRELNNMTQSEIADALGVKGTTISKYEAGVLEPNVESLKKLAEIFNVSVDELIKEDDFDISKINILEVLREQKNMRLKGNLYHNTQITFSYNTNHIEGSKLTEEQTRYIYETNTLLAEKDSITDLDDILETVNHFKLVDYMLEIADKKLSEKMIKEFHRILKKGTSDSRKDWFSVGEYKKLSNEVGGLKTTEPKNVERDMKKLLEWYESLKQVTINEIIEFHAKFEKIHPFQDGNGRVGRIIAFKECLKNNIVPFIILDKEKIYYYRGLNQYQTNKEKGYLIDTCLNAQDQYTEMIKFYIGNNN
;
A
#
# COMPACT_ATOMS: atom_id res chain seq x y z
N MET A 1 -3.28 -20.60 -5.54
CA MET A 1 -4.29 -21.62 -5.99
C MET A 1 -4.90 -21.20 -7.31
N LEU A 2 -5.48 -22.15 -8.10
CA LEU A 2 -6.08 -21.82 -9.42
C LEU A 2 -7.14 -20.72 -9.35
N GLY A 3 -7.98 -20.70 -8.31
CA GLY A 3 -9.01 -19.68 -8.15
C GLY A 3 -8.44 -18.26 -8.00
N ASP A 4 -7.34 -18.09 -7.28
CA ASP A 4 -6.68 -16.81 -7.13
C ASP A 4 -6.11 -16.32 -8.46
N LYS A 5 -5.56 -17.23 -9.29
CA LYS A 5 -5.07 -16.89 -10.63
C LYS A 5 -6.21 -16.46 -11.55
N ILE A 6 -7.36 -17.14 -11.51
CA ILE A 6 -8.54 -16.76 -12.30
C ILE A 6 -9.00 -15.36 -11.93
N ARG A 7 -9.14 -15.07 -10.63
CA ARG A 7 -9.49 -13.74 -10.14
C ARG A 7 -8.49 -12.71 -10.61
N TRP A 8 -7.22 -12.99 -10.42
CA TRP A 8 -6.13 -12.09 -10.74
C TRP A 8 -6.08 -11.73 -12.24
N TYR A 9 -6.14 -12.74 -13.13
CA TYR A 9 -6.18 -12.51 -14.58
C TYR A 9 -7.43 -11.74 -15.01
N ARG A 10 -8.58 -11.98 -14.38
CA ARG A 10 -9.80 -11.21 -14.60
C ARG A 10 -9.60 -9.73 -14.26
N GLU A 11 -9.06 -9.45 -13.10
CA GLU A 11 -8.81 -8.07 -12.65
C GLU A 11 -7.75 -7.36 -13.51
N LEU A 12 -6.71 -8.07 -13.91
CA LEU A 12 -5.69 -7.56 -14.83
C LEU A 12 -6.28 -7.14 -16.18
N ASN A 13 -7.24 -7.90 -16.68
CA ASN A 13 -7.92 -7.59 -17.93
C ASN A 13 -9.12 -6.63 -17.72
N ASN A 14 -9.27 -6.04 -16.52
CA ASN A 14 -10.37 -5.14 -16.16
C ASN A 14 -11.77 -5.73 -16.43
N MET A 15 -11.92 -7.04 -16.26
CA MET A 15 -13.18 -7.75 -16.50
C MET A 15 -13.95 -7.98 -15.20
N THR A 16 -15.27 -7.94 -15.29
CA THR A 16 -16.17 -8.37 -14.22
C THR A 16 -16.39 -9.88 -14.24
N GLN A 17 -16.82 -10.45 -13.11
CA GLN A 17 -17.21 -11.88 -13.07
C GLN A 17 -18.33 -12.20 -14.06
N SER A 18 -19.23 -11.23 -14.33
CA SER A 18 -20.33 -11.39 -15.29
C SER A 18 -19.81 -11.49 -16.73
N GLU A 19 -18.87 -10.65 -17.12
CA GLU A 19 -18.28 -10.68 -18.49
C GLU A 19 -17.55 -11.99 -18.77
N ILE A 20 -16.82 -12.53 -17.79
CA ILE A 20 -16.19 -13.85 -17.93
C ILE A 20 -17.26 -14.95 -17.97
N ALA A 21 -18.29 -14.86 -17.14
CA ALA A 21 -19.37 -15.83 -17.14
C ALA A 21 -20.10 -15.89 -18.48
N ASP A 22 -20.39 -14.75 -19.09
CA ASP A 22 -21.00 -14.63 -20.41
C ASP A 22 -20.10 -15.24 -21.50
N ALA A 23 -18.79 -14.96 -21.48
CA ALA A 23 -17.82 -15.51 -22.40
C ALA A 23 -17.67 -17.04 -22.27
N LEU A 24 -17.80 -17.58 -21.06
CA LEU A 24 -17.76 -19.01 -20.79
C LEU A 24 -19.11 -19.72 -21.00
N GLY A 25 -20.21 -18.97 -21.11
CA GLY A 25 -21.57 -19.53 -21.18
C GLY A 25 -22.04 -20.13 -19.85
N VAL A 26 -21.60 -19.57 -18.71
CA VAL A 26 -21.94 -20.01 -17.35
C VAL A 26 -22.60 -18.86 -16.55
N LYS A 27 -23.06 -19.15 -15.35
CA LYS A 27 -23.60 -18.09 -14.45
C LYS A 27 -22.48 -17.36 -13.73
N GLY A 28 -22.64 -16.07 -13.43
CA GLY A 28 -21.67 -15.28 -12.65
C GLY A 28 -21.31 -15.91 -11.30
N THR A 29 -22.27 -16.59 -10.64
CA THR A 29 -22.01 -17.36 -9.42
C THR A 29 -21.04 -18.53 -9.61
N THR A 30 -20.87 -19.03 -10.85
CA THR A 30 -19.92 -20.09 -11.16
C THR A 30 -18.49 -19.52 -11.14
N ILE A 31 -18.29 -18.33 -11.71
CA ILE A 31 -16.98 -17.64 -11.67
C ILE A 31 -16.60 -17.31 -10.23
N SER A 32 -17.52 -16.78 -9.45
CA SER A 32 -17.30 -16.54 -8.02
C SER A 32 -16.86 -17.81 -7.26
N LYS A 33 -17.43 -18.97 -7.59
CA LYS A 33 -17.03 -20.26 -7.00
C LYS A 33 -15.67 -20.74 -7.49
N TYR A 34 -15.32 -20.49 -8.76
CA TYR A 34 -13.98 -20.78 -9.31
C TYR A 34 -12.94 -19.93 -8.57
N GLU A 35 -13.19 -18.64 -8.45
CA GLU A 35 -12.27 -17.70 -7.76
C GLU A 35 -12.14 -17.99 -6.26
N ALA A 36 -13.19 -18.50 -5.63
CA ALA A 36 -13.17 -18.90 -4.23
C ALA A 36 -12.57 -20.30 -3.97
N GLY A 37 -12.17 -21.04 -5.05
CA GLY A 37 -11.69 -22.42 -4.93
C GLY A 37 -12.74 -23.43 -4.48
N VAL A 38 -14.04 -23.06 -4.49
CA VAL A 38 -15.16 -23.91 -4.08
C VAL A 38 -15.57 -24.88 -5.20
N LEU A 39 -15.28 -24.51 -6.44
CA LEU A 39 -15.55 -25.29 -7.63
C LEU A 39 -14.34 -25.20 -8.56
N GLU A 40 -13.89 -26.32 -9.10
CA GLU A 40 -12.82 -26.34 -10.09
C GLU A 40 -13.40 -26.24 -11.52
N PRO A 41 -12.81 -25.40 -12.39
CA PRO A 41 -13.16 -25.37 -13.81
C PRO A 41 -12.84 -26.70 -14.47
N ASN A 42 -13.71 -27.18 -15.35
CA ASN A 42 -13.39 -28.32 -16.20
C ASN A 42 -12.39 -27.91 -17.31
N VAL A 43 -11.84 -28.90 -18.01
CA VAL A 43 -10.81 -28.69 -19.05
C VAL A 43 -11.26 -27.72 -20.15
N GLU A 44 -12.54 -27.74 -20.53
CA GLU A 44 -13.08 -26.83 -21.55
C GLU A 44 -13.14 -25.39 -21.02
N SER A 45 -13.57 -25.20 -19.76
CA SER A 45 -13.58 -23.90 -19.09
C SER A 45 -12.17 -23.36 -18.92
N LEU A 46 -11.19 -24.21 -18.56
CA LEU A 46 -9.78 -23.82 -18.45
C LEU A 46 -9.21 -23.33 -19.78
N LYS A 47 -9.48 -24.02 -20.88
CA LYS A 47 -9.05 -23.58 -22.21
C LYS A 47 -9.63 -22.23 -22.58
N LYS A 48 -10.94 -22.04 -22.39
CA LYS A 48 -11.59 -20.76 -22.66
C LYS A 48 -11.07 -19.63 -21.75
N LEU A 49 -10.84 -19.90 -20.46
CA LEU A 49 -10.23 -18.92 -19.54
C LEU A 49 -8.84 -18.54 -20.01
N ALA A 50 -8.01 -19.51 -20.41
CA ALA A 50 -6.68 -19.26 -20.94
C ALA A 50 -6.71 -18.40 -22.22
N GLU A 51 -7.66 -18.65 -23.13
CA GLU A 51 -7.89 -17.83 -24.32
C GLU A 51 -8.32 -16.40 -23.97
N ILE A 52 -9.28 -16.24 -23.04
CA ILE A 52 -9.77 -14.92 -22.58
C ILE A 52 -8.64 -14.10 -21.97
N PHE A 53 -7.80 -14.75 -21.17
CA PHE A 53 -6.69 -14.10 -20.47
C PHE A 53 -5.42 -13.99 -21.33
N ASN A 54 -5.42 -14.57 -22.54
CA ASN A 54 -4.27 -14.63 -23.45
C ASN A 54 -3.03 -15.28 -22.81
N VAL A 55 -3.23 -16.41 -22.12
CA VAL A 55 -2.19 -17.22 -21.47
C VAL A 55 -2.32 -18.69 -21.89
N SER A 56 -1.31 -19.51 -21.59
CA SER A 56 -1.43 -20.96 -21.78
C SER A 56 -2.25 -21.61 -20.65
N VAL A 57 -2.87 -22.77 -20.93
CA VAL A 57 -3.54 -23.55 -19.89
C VAL A 57 -2.54 -23.98 -18.82
N ASP A 58 -1.31 -24.35 -19.24
CA ASP A 58 -0.25 -24.74 -18.31
C ASP A 58 0.11 -23.60 -17.36
N GLU A 59 0.17 -22.37 -17.82
CA GLU A 59 0.41 -21.17 -17.02
C GLU A 59 -0.74 -20.93 -16.02
N LEU A 60 -1.98 -21.18 -16.43
CA LEU A 60 -3.14 -21.02 -15.57
C LEU A 60 -3.19 -22.07 -14.45
N ILE A 61 -2.80 -23.34 -14.74
CA ILE A 61 -2.89 -24.47 -13.79
C ILE A 61 -1.58 -24.78 -13.07
N LYS A 62 -0.43 -24.26 -13.53
CA LYS A 62 0.88 -24.50 -12.92
C LYS A 62 0.81 -24.17 -11.43
N GLU A 63 1.12 -25.12 -10.58
CA GLU A 63 1.35 -24.80 -9.15
C GLU A 63 2.60 -23.92 -9.07
N ASP A 64 2.47 -22.81 -8.37
CA ASP A 64 3.60 -21.91 -8.20
C ASP A 64 4.57 -22.56 -7.20
N ASP A 65 5.68 -23.09 -7.69
CA ASP A 65 6.89 -23.38 -6.89
C ASP A 65 7.54 -22.07 -6.36
N PHE A 66 6.80 -20.96 -6.46
CA PHE A 66 7.27 -19.64 -6.07
C PHE A 66 7.30 -19.50 -4.56
N ASP A 67 8.46 -19.67 -4.01
CA ASP A 67 8.72 -19.49 -2.58
C ASP A 67 9.15 -18.04 -2.29
N ILE A 68 8.19 -17.20 -1.93
CA ILE A 68 8.42 -15.79 -1.63
C ILE A 68 9.43 -15.58 -0.50
N SER A 69 9.59 -16.57 0.40
CA SER A 69 10.54 -16.48 1.52
C SER A 69 12.00 -16.44 1.07
N LYS A 70 12.28 -16.90 -0.15
CA LYS A 70 13.62 -16.89 -0.78
C LYS A 70 13.93 -15.58 -1.50
N ILE A 71 12.96 -14.67 -1.59
CA ILE A 71 13.09 -13.43 -2.36
C ILE A 71 13.41 -12.28 -1.43
N ASN A 72 14.49 -11.57 -1.69
CA ASN A 72 14.74 -10.27 -1.10
C ASN A 72 13.96 -9.20 -1.87
N ILE A 73 12.74 -8.91 -1.41
CA ILE A 73 11.84 -7.95 -2.07
C ILE A 73 12.49 -6.56 -2.18
N LEU A 74 13.25 -6.15 -1.18
CA LEU A 74 13.96 -4.85 -1.19
C LEU A 74 14.95 -4.77 -2.35
N GLU A 75 15.76 -5.81 -2.55
CA GLU A 75 16.73 -5.84 -3.66
C GLU A 75 16.01 -5.84 -5.01
N VAL A 76 14.95 -6.63 -5.17
CA VAL A 76 14.14 -6.65 -6.40
C VAL A 76 13.60 -5.25 -6.71
N LEU A 77 13.00 -4.57 -5.73
CA LEU A 77 12.46 -3.22 -5.93
C LEU A 77 13.57 -2.21 -6.28
N ARG A 78 14.75 -2.32 -5.67
CA ARG A 78 15.92 -1.47 -5.97
C ARG A 78 16.44 -1.70 -7.39
N GLU A 79 16.60 -2.94 -7.79
CA GLU A 79 17.05 -3.31 -9.14
C GLU A 79 16.06 -2.80 -10.19
N GLN A 80 14.77 -3.06 -10.00
CA GLN A 80 13.73 -2.62 -10.94
C GLN A 80 13.60 -1.10 -10.99
N LYS A 81 13.79 -0.39 -9.87
CA LYS A 81 13.89 1.08 -9.83
C LYS A 81 15.03 1.57 -10.72
N ASN A 82 16.21 0.95 -10.60
CA ASN A 82 17.40 1.33 -11.37
C ASN A 82 17.25 1.06 -12.86
N MET A 83 16.55 -0.02 -13.24
CA MET A 83 16.25 -0.35 -14.63
C MET A 83 15.31 0.64 -15.32
N ARG A 84 14.47 1.37 -14.57
CA ARG A 84 13.48 2.33 -15.06
C ARG A 84 12.50 1.75 -16.09
N LEU A 85 12.25 0.45 -16.03
CA LEU A 85 11.30 -0.22 -16.91
C LEU A 85 9.88 -0.06 -16.37
N LYS A 86 8.93 0.12 -17.29
CA LYS A 86 7.50 0.13 -16.97
C LYS A 86 6.96 -1.30 -16.81
N GLY A 87 5.86 -1.44 -16.07
CA GLY A 87 5.13 -2.70 -15.97
C GLY A 87 5.75 -3.77 -15.07
N ASN A 88 6.80 -3.45 -14.30
CA ASN A 88 7.39 -4.35 -13.30
C ASN A 88 6.79 -4.15 -11.90
N LEU A 89 7.21 -4.94 -10.91
CA LEU A 89 6.73 -4.85 -9.52
C LEU A 89 6.95 -3.44 -8.95
N TYR A 90 8.15 -2.87 -9.09
CA TYR A 90 8.45 -1.53 -8.59
C TYR A 90 7.52 -0.47 -9.19
N HIS A 91 7.32 -0.49 -10.51
CA HIS A 91 6.44 0.44 -11.21
C HIS A 91 5.00 0.38 -10.67
N ASN A 92 4.47 -0.83 -10.51
CA ASN A 92 3.10 -1.00 -10.00
C ASN A 92 3.00 -0.72 -8.50
N THR A 93 4.05 -1.03 -7.72
CA THR A 93 4.12 -0.63 -6.31
C THR A 93 4.05 0.89 -6.15
N GLN A 94 4.78 1.65 -6.97
CA GLN A 94 4.75 3.12 -6.97
C GLN A 94 3.32 3.65 -7.16
N ILE A 95 2.63 3.15 -8.19
CA ILE A 95 1.28 3.60 -8.54
C ILE A 95 0.28 3.18 -7.46
N THR A 96 0.22 1.89 -7.13
CA THR A 96 -0.74 1.33 -6.18
C THR A 96 -0.58 1.96 -4.80
N PHE A 97 0.66 2.10 -4.31
CA PHE A 97 0.90 2.68 -3.00
C PHE A 97 0.55 4.16 -2.96
N SER A 98 1.00 4.94 -3.95
CA SER A 98 0.75 6.38 -3.98
C SER A 98 -0.72 6.71 -4.17
N TYR A 99 -1.42 6.01 -5.07
CA TYR A 99 -2.86 6.16 -5.24
C TYR A 99 -3.60 5.89 -3.94
N ASN A 100 -3.49 4.68 -3.42
CA ASN A 100 -4.29 4.27 -2.28
C ASN A 100 -3.99 5.09 -1.02
N THR A 101 -2.71 5.36 -0.73
CA THR A 101 -2.36 6.11 0.48
C THR A 101 -2.83 7.56 0.45
N ASN A 102 -2.82 8.23 -0.72
CA ASN A 102 -3.35 9.58 -0.86
C ASN A 102 -4.89 9.58 -0.88
N HIS A 103 -5.52 8.61 -1.52
CA HIS A 103 -6.97 8.51 -1.60
C HIS A 103 -7.62 8.21 -0.23
N ILE A 104 -6.96 7.42 0.62
CA ILE A 104 -7.34 7.23 2.04
C ILE A 104 -7.39 8.57 2.78
N GLU A 105 -6.46 9.47 2.51
CA GLU A 105 -6.38 10.82 3.12
C GLU A 105 -7.26 11.86 2.42
N GLY A 106 -8.02 11.48 1.40
CA GLY A 106 -9.03 12.33 0.78
C GLY A 106 -8.65 12.92 -0.57
N SER A 107 -7.50 12.57 -1.15
CA SER A 107 -7.18 12.94 -2.53
C SER A 107 -8.25 12.45 -3.49
N LYS A 108 -8.57 13.27 -4.49
CA LYS A 108 -9.58 12.98 -5.51
C LYS A 108 -8.99 12.48 -6.82
N LEU A 109 -7.66 12.35 -6.91
CA LEU A 109 -7.02 11.80 -8.09
C LEU A 109 -7.44 10.33 -8.28
N THR A 110 -7.82 9.98 -9.49
CA THR A 110 -8.09 8.57 -9.85
C THR A 110 -6.79 7.78 -9.94
N GLU A 111 -6.88 6.44 -9.93
CA GLU A 111 -5.71 5.60 -10.13
C GLU A 111 -5.08 5.83 -11.51
N GLU A 112 -5.92 6.02 -12.54
CA GLU A 112 -5.46 6.33 -13.88
C GLU A 112 -4.72 7.67 -13.94
N GLN A 113 -5.24 8.72 -13.29
CA GLN A 113 -4.54 10.00 -13.17
C GLN A 113 -3.22 9.87 -12.42
N THR A 114 -3.19 9.10 -11.32
CA THR A 114 -1.96 8.82 -10.56
C THR A 114 -0.93 8.11 -11.44
N ARG A 115 -1.35 7.09 -12.20
CA ARG A 115 -0.52 6.38 -13.18
C ARG A 115 0.02 7.33 -14.25
N TYR A 116 -0.84 8.18 -14.79
CA TYR A 116 -0.47 9.13 -15.85
C TYR A 116 0.57 10.12 -15.35
N ILE A 117 0.40 10.65 -14.12
CA ILE A 117 1.39 11.55 -13.50
C ILE A 117 2.73 10.82 -13.35
N TYR A 118 2.72 9.57 -12.85
CA TYR A 118 3.94 8.79 -12.65
C TYR A 118 4.69 8.51 -13.96
N GLU A 119 3.95 8.08 -14.99
CA GLU A 119 4.54 7.61 -16.23
C GLU A 119 4.97 8.73 -17.19
N THR A 120 4.28 9.85 -17.16
CA THR A 120 4.42 10.92 -18.17
C THR A 120 4.78 12.28 -17.60
N ASN A 121 4.73 12.44 -16.27
CA ASN A 121 4.85 13.73 -15.57
C ASN A 121 3.82 14.77 -16.05
N THR A 122 2.65 14.33 -16.50
CA THR A 122 1.52 15.16 -16.92
C THR A 122 0.25 14.73 -16.21
N LEU A 123 -0.75 15.60 -16.13
CA LEU A 123 -2.06 15.28 -15.59
C LEU A 123 -3.03 14.95 -16.73
N LEU A 124 -3.71 13.81 -16.62
CA LEU A 124 -4.86 13.51 -17.46
C LEU A 124 -6.05 14.36 -16.98
N ALA A 125 -6.33 15.45 -17.71
CA ALA A 125 -7.42 16.34 -17.37
C ALA A 125 -8.77 15.74 -17.80
N GLU A 126 -9.71 15.72 -16.87
CA GLU A 126 -11.11 15.46 -17.18
C GLU A 126 -11.82 16.76 -17.54
N LYS A 127 -12.69 16.70 -18.54
CA LYS A 127 -13.44 17.89 -18.98
C LYS A 127 -14.28 18.44 -17.83
N ASP A 128 -14.17 19.73 -17.60
CA ASP A 128 -14.92 20.48 -16.58
C ASP A 128 -14.63 20.06 -15.11
N SER A 129 -13.54 19.33 -14.84
CA SER A 129 -13.12 18.99 -13.49
C SER A 129 -12.09 19.98 -12.94
N ILE A 130 -12.19 20.26 -11.64
CA ILE A 130 -11.18 21.02 -10.87
C ILE A 130 -10.36 20.01 -10.10
N THR A 131 -9.06 19.97 -10.38
CA THR A 131 -8.11 19.12 -9.64
C THR A 131 -7.36 19.98 -8.62
N ASP A 132 -7.30 19.54 -7.38
CA ASP A 132 -6.54 20.22 -6.34
C ASP A 132 -5.03 20.09 -6.63
N LEU A 133 -4.33 21.21 -6.59
CA LEU A 133 -2.90 21.23 -6.83
C LEU A 133 -2.13 20.49 -5.73
N ASP A 134 -2.62 20.52 -4.48
CA ASP A 134 -2.00 19.79 -3.40
C ASP A 134 -2.14 18.27 -3.57
N ASP A 135 -3.24 17.76 -4.10
CA ASP A 135 -3.39 16.34 -4.47
C ASP A 135 -2.30 15.90 -5.45
N ILE A 136 -2.02 16.74 -6.47
CA ILE A 136 -0.97 16.46 -7.46
C ILE A 136 0.41 16.50 -6.80
N LEU A 137 0.69 17.56 -6.03
CA LEU A 137 1.99 17.74 -5.36
C LEU A 137 2.27 16.62 -4.37
N GLU A 138 1.31 16.25 -3.54
CA GLU A 138 1.44 15.18 -2.57
C GLU A 138 1.61 13.81 -3.24
N THR A 139 0.96 13.58 -4.38
CA THR A 139 1.16 12.36 -5.18
C THR A 139 2.57 12.29 -5.75
N VAL A 140 3.05 13.36 -6.38
CA VAL A 140 4.43 13.45 -6.90
C VAL A 140 5.46 13.34 -5.76
N ASN A 141 5.20 13.95 -4.62
CA ASN A 141 6.06 13.87 -3.45
C ASN A 141 6.06 12.44 -2.86
N HIS A 142 4.92 11.74 -2.90
CA HIS A 142 4.86 10.36 -2.44
C HIS A 142 5.69 9.42 -3.32
N PHE A 143 5.71 9.59 -4.63
CA PHE A 143 6.64 8.84 -5.51
C PHE A 143 8.11 9.04 -5.09
N LYS A 144 8.50 10.29 -4.84
CA LYS A 144 9.86 10.62 -4.36
C LYS A 144 10.13 10.04 -2.97
N LEU A 145 9.10 10.00 -2.13
CA LEU A 145 9.18 9.43 -0.78
C LEU A 145 9.41 7.91 -0.84
N VAL A 146 8.69 7.19 -1.70
CA VAL A 146 8.92 5.75 -1.93
C VAL A 146 10.35 5.52 -2.44
N ASP A 147 10.81 6.32 -3.39
CA ASP A 147 12.19 6.20 -3.90
C ASP A 147 13.24 6.40 -2.82
N TYR A 148 13.07 7.45 -2.02
CA TYR A 148 13.98 7.73 -0.90
C TYR A 148 13.90 6.62 0.17
N MET A 149 12.71 6.15 0.48
CA MET A 149 12.50 5.06 1.43
C MET A 149 13.23 3.79 0.99
N LEU A 150 13.16 3.40 -0.29
CA LEU A 150 13.87 2.23 -0.82
C LEU A 150 15.39 2.37 -0.69
N GLU A 151 15.94 3.58 -0.89
CA GLU A 151 17.38 3.83 -0.76
C GLU A 151 17.91 3.62 0.66
N ILE A 152 17.08 3.90 1.66
CA ILE A 152 17.47 3.85 3.07
C ILE A 152 16.77 2.74 3.87
N ALA A 153 16.07 1.82 3.20
CA ALA A 153 15.20 0.85 3.86
C ALA A 153 15.93 -0.05 4.88
N ASP A 154 17.17 -0.39 4.62
CA ASP A 154 18.06 -1.17 5.51
C ASP A 154 18.53 -0.42 6.76
N LYS A 155 18.44 0.93 6.76
CA LYS A 155 18.87 1.72 7.90
C LYS A 155 17.89 1.60 9.08
N LYS A 156 18.46 1.77 10.29
CA LYS A 156 17.68 1.83 11.53
C LYS A 156 16.71 3.01 11.49
N LEU A 157 15.46 2.75 11.92
CA LEU A 157 14.44 3.79 12.05
C LEU A 157 14.90 4.84 13.09
N SER A 158 14.73 6.11 12.79
CA SER A 158 15.11 7.21 13.64
C SER A 158 14.16 8.39 13.51
N GLU A 159 14.13 9.25 14.52
CA GLU A 159 13.34 10.50 14.50
C GLU A 159 13.68 11.37 13.28
N LYS A 160 14.99 11.50 12.97
CA LYS A 160 15.45 12.25 11.79
C LYS A 160 14.88 11.68 10.49
N MET A 161 14.84 10.37 10.36
CA MET A 161 14.28 9.70 9.17
C MET A 161 12.77 9.95 9.07
N ILE A 162 12.03 9.85 10.16
CA ILE A 162 10.58 10.08 10.21
C ILE A 162 10.27 11.54 9.83
N LYS A 163 11.00 12.50 10.36
CA LYS A 163 10.88 13.92 10.01
C LYS A 163 11.21 14.16 8.53
N GLU A 164 12.22 13.47 7.99
CA GLU A 164 12.57 13.57 6.58
C GLU A 164 11.48 13.02 5.67
N PHE A 165 10.83 11.90 6.04
CA PHE A 165 9.67 11.38 5.30
C PHE A 165 8.56 12.43 5.21
N HIS A 166 8.22 13.05 6.33
CA HIS A 166 7.23 14.13 6.35
C HIS A 166 7.68 15.33 5.51
N ARG A 167 8.97 15.70 5.57
CA ARG A 167 9.53 16.81 4.81
C ARG A 167 9.41 16.59 3.30
N ILE A 168 9.70 15.36 2.84
CA ILE A 168 9.56 15.01 1.41
C ILE A 168 8.09 15.08 1.00
N LEU A 169 7.19 14.49 1.81
CA LEU A 169 5.77 14.40 1.51
C LEU A 169 5.10 15.77 1.36
N LYS A 170 5.35 16.67 2.32
CA LYS A 170 4.65 17.98 2.40
C LYS A 170 5.38 19.13 1.72
N LYS A 171 6.48 18.85 1.01
CA LYS A 171 7.27 19.89 0.34
C LYS A 171 6.47 20.58 -0.76
N GLY A 172 6.33 21.91 -0.65
CA GLY A 172 5.72 22.75 -1.68
C GLY A 172 4.20 22.80 -1.68
N THR A 173 3.53 22.06 -0.79
CA THR A 173 2.08 22.10 -0.62
C THR A 173 1.62 23.46 -0.07
N SER A 174 0.33 23.76 -0.18
CA SER A 174 -0.27 25.00 0.37
C SER A 174 -0.03 25.09 1.89
N ASP A 175 -0.07 23.95 2.60
CA ASP A 175 0.23 23.88 4.02
C ASP A 175 1.64 24.33 4.36
N SER A 176 2.62 24.06 3.50
CA SER A 176 4.02 24.44 3.71
C SER A 176 4.24 25.97 3.76
N ARG A 177 3.26 26.75 3.37
CA ARG A 177 3.27 28.22 3.38
C ARG A 177 2.65 28.84 4.64
N LYS A 178 2.06 28.01 5.50
CA LYS A 178 1.41 28.45 6.73
C LYS A 178 2.43 28.53 7.87
N ASP A 179 2.54 29.64 8.57
CA ASP A 179 3.55 29.86 9.63
C ASP A 179 3.45 28.86 10.80
N TRP A 180 2.26 28.33 11.04
CA TRP A 180 2.02 27.36 12.09
C TRP A 180 2.26 25.89 11.64
N PHE A 181 2.41 25.65 10.32
CA PHE A 181 2.67 24.33 9.77
C PHE A 181 4.18 24.14 9.56
N SER A 182 4.76 23.23 10.32
CA SER A 182 6.21 22.98 10.26
C SER A 182 6.52 21.72 9.47
N VAL A 183 6.90 21.90 8.20
CA VAL A 183 7.26 20.79 7.30
C VAL A 183 8.53 20.08 7.81
N GLY A 184 8.43 18.78 8.09
CA GLY A 184 9.55 18.00 8.62
C GLY A 184 9.79 18.17 10.12
N GLU A 185 8.89 18.85 10.83
CA GLU A 185 8.95 19.03 12.29
C GLU A 185 7.63 18.63 12.94
N TYR A 186 7.66 18.34 14.23
CA TYR A 186 6.47 17.96 14.97
C TYR A 186 5.46 19.11 15.06
N LYS A 187 4.20 18.75 15.24
CA LYS A 187 3.08 19.68 15.32
C LYS A 187 3.24 20.69 16.46
N LYS A 188 2.77 21.91 16.21
CA LYS A 188 2.70 22.99 17.19
C LYS A 188 1.30 23.17 17.78
N LEU A 189 0.28 22.74 17.06
CA LEU A 189 -1.11 22.85 17.47
C LEU A 189 -1.68 21.46 17.77
N SER A 190 -2.56 21.38 18.78
CA SER A 190 -3.31 20.15 19.08
C SER A 190 -4.20 19.77 17.90
N ASN A 191 -4.32 18.49 17.64
CA ASN A 191 -5.20 17.95 16.61
C ASN A 191 -5.97 16.72 17.12
N GLU A 192 -6.99 16.35 16.39
CA GLU A 192 -7.84 15.19 16.66
C GLU A 192 -7.95 14.33 15.40
N VAL A 193 -8.12 13.03 15.58
CA VAL A 193 -8.33 12.07 14.49
C VAL A 193 -9.51 11.17 14.85
N GLY A 194 -10.52 11.13 13.99
CA GLY A 194 -11.72 10.32 14.23
C GLY A 194 -12.43 10.64 15.55
N GLY A 195 -12.38 11.91 16.02
CA GLY A 195 -12.96 12.35 17.29
C GLY A 195 -12.12 11.98 18.52
N LEU A 196 -10.94 11.41 18.33
CA LEU A 196 -10.01 11.08 19.43
C LEU A 196 -8.88 12.12 19.50
N LYS A 197 -8.61 12.58 20.72
CA LYS A 197 -7.47 13.46 21.00
C LYS A 197 -6.17 12.70 20.80
N THR A 198 -5.25 13.30 20.08
CA THR A 198 -3.90 12.81 19.88
C THR A 198 -2.95 13.32 20.98
N THR A 199 -1.68 12.94 20.93
CA THR A 199 -0.69 13.48 21.88
C THR A 199 -0.58 14.99 21.78
N GLU A 200 -0.64 15.70 22.91
CA GLU A 200 -0.44 17.14 22.97
C GLU A 200 0.95 17.56 22.44
N PRO A 201 1.09 18.69 21.73
CA PRO A 201 2.33 19.10 21.08
C PRO A 201 3.57 19.04 22.00
N LYS A 202 3.45 19.53 23.22
CA LYS A 202 4.53 19.52 24.23
C LYS A 202 5.02 18.12 24.65
N ASN A 203 4.26 17.09 24.36
CA ASN A 203 4.54 15.70 24.73
C ASN A 203 4.98 14.84 23.55
N VAL A 204 4.85 15.34 22.30
CA VAL A 204 5.11 14.55 21.06
C VAL A 204 6.54 14.03 21.03
N GLU A 205 7.53 14.87 21.29
CA GLU A 205 8.94 14.47 21.25
C GLU A 205 9.24 13.34 22.26
N ARG A 206 8.73 13.47 23.49
CA ARG A 206 8.86 12.44 24.52
C ARG A 206 8.20 11.12 24.10
N ASP A 207 7.00 11.18 23.55
CA ASP A 207 6.23 9.98 23.22
C ASP A 207 6.79 9.31 21.97
N MET A 208 7.28 10.07 20.99
CA MET A 208 8.02 9.54 19.84
C MET A 208 9.32 8.87 20.24
N LYS A 209 10.09 9.48 21.15
CA LYS A 209 11.31 8.88 21.71
C LYS A 209 11.00 7.53 22.38
N LYS A 210 9.97 7.47 23.24
CA LYS A 210 9.54 6.21 23.88
C LYS A 210 9.10 5.16 22.86
N LEU A 211 8.41 5.56 21.78
CA LEU A 211 7.99 4.65 20.72
C LEU A 211 9.19 4.04 20.00
N LEU A 212 10.18 4.87 19.67
CA LEU A 212 11.42 4.41 19.03
C LEU A 212 12.26 3.52 19.95
N GLU A 213 12.41 3.89 21.22
CA GLU A 213 13.12 3.08 22.23
C GLU A 213 12.45 1.72 22.42
N TRP A 214 11.10 1.68 22.49
CA TRP A 214 10.36 0.42 22.54
C TRP A 214 10.63 -0.45 21.32
N TYR A 215 10.53 0.13 20.13
CA TYR A 215 10.73 -0.60 18.88
C TYR A 215 12.17 -1.13 18.75
N GLU A 216 13.13 -0.33 19.18
CA GLU A 216 14.55 -0.72 19.19
C GLU A 216 14.86 -1.84 20.20
N SER A 217 14.13 -1.92 21.30
CA SER A 217 14.31 -2.94 22.33
C SER A 217 13.82 -4.34 21.93
N LEU A 218 13.11 -4.46 20.81
CA LEU A 218 12.57 -5.72 20.33
C LEU A 218 13.72 -6.65 19.88
N LYS A 219 13.73 -7.88 20.37
CA LYS A 219 14.72 -8.89 19.95
C LYS A 219 14.47 -9.41 18.54
N GLN A 220 13.21 -9.48 18.16
CA GLN A 220 12.74 -9.89 16.85
C GLN A 220 11.58 -8.99 16.46
N VAL A 221 11.56 -8.56 15.21
CA VAL A 221 10.48 -7.76 14.64
C VAL A 221 9.69 -8.65 13.70
N THR A 222 8.42 -8.82 13.98
CA THR A 222 7.45 -9.51 13.13
C THR A 222 6.46 -8.49 12.54
N ILE A 223 5.57 -8.95 11.68
CA ILE A 223 4.50 -8.12 11.13
C ILE A 223 3.64 -7.48 12.24
N ASN A 224 3.42 -8.20 13.35
CA ASN A 224 2.61 -7.71 14.47
C ASN A 224 3.26 -6.51 15.17
N GLU A 225 4.57 -6.53 15.39
CA GLU A 225 5.29 -5.40 15.99
C GLU A 225 5.31 -4.19 15.06
N ILE A 226 5.38 -4.40 13.74
CA ILE A 226 5.30 -3.32 12.75
C ILE A 226 3.91 -2.69 12.77
N ILE A 227 2.84 -3.50 12.78
CA ILE A 227 1.45 -3.01 12.89
C ILE A 227 1.24 -2.28 14.23
N GLU A 228 1.79 -2.80 15.33
CA GLU A 228 1.72 -2.15 16.63
C GLU A 228 2.46 -0.81 16.65
N PHE A 229 3.64 -0.74 16.03
CA PHE A 229 4.37 0.54 15.87
C PHE A 229 3.51 1.54 15.10
N HIS A 230 2.95 1.11 13.98
CA HIS A 230 2.07 1.95 13.15
C HIS A 230 0.88 2.48 13.95
N ALA A 231 0.17 1.63 14.69
CA ALA A 231 -0.97 2.04 15.49
C ALA A 231 -0.59 3.03 16.62
N LYS A 232 0.56 2.83 17.27
CA LYS A 232 1.09 3.76 18.28
C LYS A 232 1.51 5.09 17.66
N PHE A 233 2.13 5.07 16.48
CA PHE A 233 2.48 6.26 15.72
C PHE A 233 1.24 7.07 15.35
N GLU A 234 0.19 6.42 14.83
CA GLU A 234 -1.10 7.05 14.52
C GLU A 234 -1.76 7.65 15.77
N LYS A 235 -1.63 7.01 16.93
CA LYS A 235 -2.14 7.56 18.20
C LYS A 235 -1.38 8.80 18.64
N ILE A 236 -0.06 8.82 18.51
CA ILE A 236 0.76 10.00 18.82
C ILE A 236 0.42 11.14 17.86
N HIS A 237 0.27 10.81 16.58
CA HIS A 237 -0.03 11.76 15.50
C HIS A 237 0.92 12.95 15.51
N PRO A 238 2.23 12.68 15.28
CA PRO A 238 3.28 13.65 15.64
C PRO A 238 3.30 14.91 14.77
N PHE A 239 2.76 14.85 13.55
CA PHE A 239 2.74 15.98 12.62
C PHE A 239 1.38 16.68 12.60
N GLN A 240 1.34 17.87 12.04
CA GLN A 240 0.09 18.63 11.93
C GLN A 240 -0.86 17.99 10.90
N ASP A 241 -0.30 17.42 9.83
CA ASP A 241 -0.98 16.63 8.78
C ASP A 241 0.02 15.62 8.20
N GLY A 242 -0.46 14.66 7.36
CA GLY A 242 0.39 13.68 6.67
C GLY A 242 0.83 12.48 7.53
N ASN A 243 0.30 12.33 8.73
CA ASN A 243 0.69 11.24 9.64
C ASN A 243 0.37 9.86 9.06
N GLY A 244 -0.83 9.65 8.54
CA GLY A 244 -1.23 8.37 7.95
C GLY A 244 -0.29 7.91 6.84
N ARG A 245 0.06 8.81 5.93
CA ARG A 245 0.99 8.54 4.82
C ARG A 245 2.39 8.21 5.31
N VAL A 246 2.92 9.00 6.26
CA VAL A 246 4.22 8.74 6.89
C VAL A 246 4.19 7.42 7.68
N GLY A 247 3.14 7.14 8.42
CA GLY A 247 2.99 5.89 9.16
C GLY A 247 2.98 4.65 8.26
N ARG A 248 2.27 4.71 7.13
CA ARG A 248 2.24 3.61 6.15
C ARG A 248 3.59 3.43 5.42
N ILE A 249 4.30 4.51 5.11
CA ILE A 249 5.68 4.42 4.56
C ILE A 249 6.64 3.78 5.57
N ILE A 250 6.55 4.14 6.86
CA ILE A 250 7.36 3.52 7.92
C ILE A 250 7.07 2.02 8.00
N ALA A 251 5.80 1.62 7.99
CA ALA A 251 5.41 0.22 8.05
C ALA A 251 5.95 -0.56 6.84
N PHE A 252 5.80 -0.03 5.63
CA PHE A 252 6.33 -0.64 4.42
C PHE A 252 7.87 -0.79 4.49
N LYS A 253 8.56 0.27 4.89
CA LYS A 253 10.01 0.28 5.08
C LYS A 253 10.47 -0.77 6.10
N GLU A 254 9.81 -0.87 7.24
CA GLU A 254 10.19 -1.82 8.29
C GLU A 254 9.89 -3.27 7.88
N CYS A 255 8.84 -3.52 7.09
CA CYS A 255 8.63 -4.83 6.48
C CYS A 255 9.82 -5.22 5.58
N LEU A 256 10.23 -4.34 4.65
CA LEU A 256 11.37 -4.60 3.75
C LEU A 256 12.66 -4.85 4.53
N LYS A 257 12.94 -4.04 5.55
CA LYS A 257 14.16 -4.18 6.38
C LYS A 257 14.25 -5.52 7.08
N ASN A 258 13.12 -6.08 7.51
CA ASN A 258 13.06 -7.33 8.25
C ASN A 258 12.75 -8.55 7.35
N ASN A 259 12.84 -8.39 6.03
CA ASN A 259 12.51 -9.41 5.03
C ASN A 259 11.09 -9.99 5.22
N ILE A 260 10.16 -9.11 5.56
CA ILE A 260 8.73 -9.39 5.67
C ILE A 260 8.05 -8.81 4.44
N VAL A 261 7.11 -9.52 3.86
CA VAL A 261 6.29 -8.98 2.76
C VAL A 261 5.56 -7.72 3.25
N PRO A 262 5.71 -6.56 2.58
CA PRO A 262 4.98 -5.37 2.95
C PRO A 262 3.47 -5.50 2.73
N PHE A 263 2.72 -4.55 3.28
CA PHE A 263 1.30 -4.39 3.00
C PHE A 263 0.99 -2.99 2.48
N ILE A 264 0.02 -2.89 1.58
CA ILE A 264 -0.53 -1.63 1.05
C ILE A 264 -2.02 -1.64 1.34
N ILE A 265 -2.48 -0.80 2.26
CA ILE A 265 -3.92 -0.65 2.52
C ILE A 265 -4.57 -0.04 1.29
N LEU A 266 -5.54 -0.74 0.72
CA LEU A 266 -6.30 -0.23 -0.42
C LEU A 266 -7.42 0.72 0.05
N ASP A 267 -7.72 1.75 -0.73
CA ASP A 267 -8.78 2.72 -0.39
C ASP A 267 -10.14 2.06 -0.15
N LYS A 268 -10.49 1.03 -0.91
CA LYS A 268 -11.72 0.23 -0.71
C LYS A 268 -11.81 -0.40 0.69
N GLU A 269 -10.68 -0.55 1.39
CA GLU A 269 -10.58 -1.17 2.71
C GLU A 269 -10.41 -0.13 3.83
N LYS A 270 -10.39 1.17 3.52
CA LYS A 270 -10.15 2.24 4.49
C LYS A 270 -11.09 2.22 5.69
N ILE A 271 -12.32 1.80 5.51
CA ILE A 271 -13.32 1.73 6.58
C ILE A 271 -12.87 0.71 7.64
N TYR A 272 -12.40 -0.46 7.22
CA TYR A 272 -11.91 -1.51 8.11
C TYR A 272 -10.60 -1.07 8.79
N TYR A 273 -9.72 -0.44 8.04
CA TYR A 273 -8.47 0.12 8.55
C TYR A 273 -8.69 1.18 9.64
N TYR A 274 -9.56 2.17 9.40
CA TYR A 274 -9.89 3.17 10.40
C TYR A 274 -10.62 2.59 11.61
N ARG A 275 -11.51 1.62 11.40
CA ARG A 275 -12.14 0.88 12.50
C ARG A 275 -11.08 0.17 13.35
N GLY A 276 -10.14 -0.51 12.72
CA GLY A 276 -9.06 -1.21 13.40
C GLY A 276 -8.18 -0.26 14.23
N LEU A 277 -7.77 0.89 13.66
CA LEU A 277 -7.04 1.92 14.38
C LEU A 277 -7.83 2.47 15.57
N ASN A 278 -9.12 2.77 15.38
CA ASN A 278 -9.97 3.28 16.44
C ASN A 278 -10.10 2.27 17.59
N GLN A 279 -10.37 0.99 17.31
CA GLN A 279 -10.48 -0.06 18.33
C GLN A 279 -9.15 -0.29 19.05
N TYR A 280 -8.04 -0.27 18.34
CA TYR A 280 -6.73 -0.32 18.96
C TYR A 280 -6.50 0.84 19.94
N GLN A 281 -6.85 2.06 19.54
CA GLN A 281 -6.62 3.27 20.33
C GLN A 281 -7.54 3.37 21.56
N THR A 282 -8.79 2.93 21.45
CA THR A 282 -9.81 3.01 22.50
C THR A 282 -9.81 1.80 23.42
N ASN A 283 -9.89 0.61 22.88
CA ASN A 283 -10.11 -0.65 23.61
C ASN A 283 -8.85 -1.49 23.71
N LYS A 284 -7.75 -1.13 23.01
CA LYS A 284 -6.55 -1.94 22.84
C LYS A 284 -6.79 -3.28 22.11
N GLU A 285 -7.89 -3.38 21.37
CA GLU A 285 -8.20 -4.53 20.55
C GLU A 285 -7.42 -4.47 19.24
N LYS A 286 -6.53 -5.45 19.03
CA LYS A 286 -5.60 -5.47 17.88
C LYS A 286 -6.16 -6.21 16.66
N GLY A 287 -7.12 -7.13 16.85
CA GLY A 287 -7.56 -8.11 15.85
C GLY A 287 -7.94 -7.48 14.51
N TYR A 288 -8.86 -6.53 14.50
CA TYR A 288 -9.33 -5.89 13.26
C TYR A 288 -8.21 -5.19 12.46
N LEU A 289 -7.29 -4.51 13.15
CA LEU A 289 -6.18 -3.85 12.47
C LEU A 289 -5.21 -4.88 11.89
N ILE A 290 -4.90 -5.91 12.65
CA ILE A 290 -4.02 -7.00 12.20
C ILE A 290 -4.64 -7.71 11.01
N ASP A 291 -5.91 -8.11 11.08
CA ASP A 291 -6.60 -8.81 10.00
C ASP A 291 -6.63 -7.96 8.71
N THR A 292 -6.88 -6.64 8.85
CA THR A 292 -6.87 -5.72 7.69
C THR A 292 -5.47 -5.64 7.07
N CYS A 293 -4.42 -5.51 7.89
CA CYS A 293 -3.05 -5.43 7.38
C CYS A 293 -2.57 -6.75 6.77
N LEU A 294 -2.95 -7.90 7.35
CA LEU A 294 -2.62 -9.21 6.79
C LEU A 294 -3.33 -9.45 5.46
N ASN A 295 -4.62 -9.09 5.35
CA ASN A 295 -5.32 -9.16 4.07
C ASN A 295 -4.65 -8.28 2.99
N ALA A 296 -4.21 -7.08 3.36
CA ALA A 296 -3.46 -6.20 2.46
C ALA A 296 -2.07 -6.77 2.11
N GLN A 297 -1.42 -7.49 3.03
CA GLN A 297 -0.18 -8.22 2.79
C GLN A 297 -0.37 -9.37 1.80
N ASP A 298 -1.46 -10.13 1.93
CA ASP A 298 -1.80 -11.21 1.00
C ASP A 298 -2.01 -10.66 -0.42
N GLN A 299 -2.72 -9.54 -0.56
CA GLN A 299 -2.91 -8.88 -1.86
C GLN A 299 -1.58 -8.42 -2.48
N TYR A 300 -0.67 -7.87 -1.67
CA TYR A 300 0.65 -7.47 -2.17
C TYR A 300 1.53 -8.70 -2.49
N THR A 301 1.36 -9.80 -1.75
CA THR A 301 2.00 -11.09 -2.04
C THR A 301 1.60 -11.61 -3.42
N GLU A 302 0.32 -11.54 -3.78
CA GLU A 302 -0.16 -11.93 -5.10
C GLU A 302 0.41 -11.01 -6.20
N MET A 303 0.53 -9.71 -5.94
CA MET A 303 1.21 -8.80 -6.86
C MET A 303 2.68 -9.20 -7.08
N ILE A 304 3.41 -9.55 -6.02
CA ILE A 304 4.81 -10.00 -6.10
C ILE A 304 4.91 -11.29 -6.93
N LYS A 305 4.08 -12.28 -6.63
CA LYS A 305 4.05 -13.56 -7.37
C LYS A 305 3.84 -13.32 -8.87
N PHE A 306 2.93 -12.43 -9.21
CA PHE A 306 2.65 -12.12 -10.60
C PHE A 306 3.86 -11.53 -11.34
N TYR A 307 4.49 -10.50 -10.76
CA TYR A 307 5.57 -9.79 -11.45
C TYR A 307 6.93 -10.49 -11.38
N ILE A 308 7.12 -11.43 -10.45
CA ILE A 308 8.40 -12.12 -10.24
C ILE A 308 8.27 -13.61 -10.55
N GLY A 309 7.16 -14.26 -10.19
CA GLY A 309 6.96 -15.70 -10.39
C GLY A 309 6.86 -16.11 -11.85
N ASN A 310 6.32 -15.25 -12.72
CA ASN A 310 6.15 -15.53 -14.15
C ASN A 310 7.40 -15.22 -15.00
N ASN A 311 8.49 -14.75 -14.41
CA ASN A 311 9.72 -14.40 -15.13
C ASN A 311 10.86 -15.43 -14.93
N ASN A 312 10.57 -16.62 -14.40
CA ASN A 312 11.54 -17.72 -14.27
C ASN A 312 11.21 -18.90 -15.18
#